data_bc07fac12991dad9c1d944c8af733811
#
_entry.id   bc07fac12991dad9c1d944c8af733811
#
_cell.length_a   1.000
_cell.length_b   1.000
_cell.length_c   1.000
_cell.angle_alpha   90.00
_cell.angle_beta   90.00
_cell.angle_gamma   90.00
#
_symmetry.space_group_name_H-M   'P 1'
#
loop_
_entity.id
_entity.type
_entity.pdbx_description
1 polymer ?
#
loop_
_entity_poly.entity_id
_entity_poly.type
_entity_poly.pdbx_seq_one_letter_code
_entity_poly.pdbx_strand_id
1 'polypeptide(L)'
;PGGYAGLSDLAGNDFTGTVEAGGTWMFMLNGRVIGVFDGSISAFDGADSTAYEAPDPALPLLFAMQERGGEVRGKYYTDDTPLQEVDQTLTDGGFTGYLELSENVLSGDYYVAYYGGRSLAAAFIGNEGRVVTGREAFDLAADEVGIYEVRSVDIEVSELPEPSQDDVATATGAVDVAETPD
;
A
#
# COMPACT_ATOMS: atom_id res chain seq x y z
N PRO A 1 -15.48 13.94 -0.67
CA PRO A 1 -15.52 13.74 -2.10
C PRO A 1 -16.24 12.44 -2.39
N GLY A 2 -17.00 12.41 -3.44
CA GLY A 2 -17.80 11.26 -3.78
C GLY A 2 -17.52 10.76 -5.16
N GLY A 3 -17.85 9.47 -5.36
CA GLY A 3 -17.82 8.87 -6.66
C GLY A 3 -16.45 8.78 -7.28
N TYR A 4 -16.40 8.42 -8.54
CA TYR A 4 -15.16 8.30 -9.27
C TYR A 4 -14.48 9.66 -9.48
N ALA A 5 -15.26 10.74 -9.48
CA ALA A 5 -14.67 12.06 -9.62
C ALA A 5 -13.81 12.40 -8.40
N GLY A 6 -14.28 12.05 -7.21
CA GLY A 6 -13.48 12.24 -6.01
C GLY A 6 -12.22 11.41 -6.01
N LEU A 7 -12.32 10.17 -6.50
CA LEU A 7 -11.13 9.31 -6.61
C LEU A 7 -10.15 9.88 -7.65
N SER A 8 -10.66 10.42 -8.74
CA SER A 8 -9.79 11.02 -9.76
C SER A 8 -9.05 12.22 -9.21
N ASP A 9 -9.68 13.00 -8.35
CA ASP A 9 -9.00 14.12 -7.71
C ASP A 9 -7.87 13.64 -6.82
N LEU A 10 -8.08 12.58 -6.04
CA LEU A 10 -7.03 12.00 -5.22
C LEU A 10 -5.88 11.51 -6.09
N ALA A 11 -6.22 10.82 -7.18
CA ALA A 11 -5.20 10.29 -8.09
C ALA A 11 -4.39 11.43 -8.72
N GLY A 12 -5.05 12.50 -9.10
CA GLY A 12 -4.38 13.64 -9.71
C GLY A 12 -3.47 14.38 -8.73
N ASN A 13 -3.67 14.18 -7.44
CA ASN A 13 -2.84 14.80 -6.41
C ASN A 13 -1.85 13.81 -5.79
N ASP A 14 -1.59 12.71 -6.47
CA ASP A 14 -0.61 11.71 -6.05
C ASP A 14 -0.88 11.16 -4.64
N PHE A 15 -2.16 10.96 -4.33
CA PHE A 15 -2.57 10.49 -3.01
C PHE A 15 -1.98 9.12 -2.68
N THR A 16 -1.49 8.97 -1.46
CA THR A 16 -1.04 7.69 -0.93
C THR A 16 -1.79 7.43 0.37
N GLY A 17 -2.51 6.32 0.43
CA GLY A 17 -3.31 5.99 1.60
C GLY A 17 -4.43 5.03 1.23
N THR A 18 -5.53 5.12 1.99
CA THR A 18 -6.68 4.26 1.75
C THR A 18 -7.93 5.09 1.61
N VAL A 19 -8.90 4.55 0.87
CA VAL A 19 -10.21 5.19 0.71
C VAL A 19 -11.25 4.12 1.02
N GLU A 20 -12.23 4.46 1.83
CA GLU A 20 -13.25 3.51 2.24
C GLU A 20 -14.62 3.99 1.80
N ALA A 21 -15.44 3.08 1.28
CA ALA A 21 -16.82 3.35 0.92
C ALA A 21 -17.65 2.11 1.20
N GLY A 22 -18.53 2.21 2.20
CA GLY A 22 -19.47 1.13 2.50
C GLY A 22 -18.81 -0.21 2.85
N GLY A 23 -17.65 -0.17 3.48
CA GLY A 23 -16.94 -1.38 3.84
C GLY A 23 -15.94 -1.86 2.81
N THR A 24 -15.92 -1.26 1.62
CA THR A 24 -14.92 -1.59 0.60
C THR A 24 -13.73 -0.65 0.75
N TRP A 25 -12.56 -1.22 0.71
CA TRP A 25 -11.32 -0.47 0.92
C TRP A 25 -10.49 -0.44 -0.36
N MET A 26 -10.05 0.75 -0.74
CA MET A 26 -9.15 0.93 -1.87
C MET A 26 -7.81 1.43 -1.34
N PHE A 27 -6.73 0.79 -1.76
CA PHE A 27 -5.38 1.19 -1.34
C PHE A 27 -4.73 1.90 -2.52
N MET A 28 -4.15 3.07 -2.26
CA MET A 28 -3.54 3.90 -3.30
C MET A 28 -2.11 4.23 -2.95
N LEU A 29 -1.28 4.26 -3.98
CA LEU A 29 0.14 4.61 -3.84
C LEU A 29 0.47 5.60 -4.96
N ASN A 30 0.85 6.81 -4.57
CA ASN A 30 1.18 7.89 -5.50
C ASN A 30 0.11 8.09 -6.57
N GLY A 31 -1.15 8.07 -6.14
CA GLY A 31 -2.28 8.29 -7.03
C GLY A 31 -2.72 7.09 -7.84
N ARG A 32 -2.11 5.93 -7.62
CA ARG A 32 -2.47 4.72 -8.35
C ARG A 32 -3.12 3.72 -7.43
N VAL A 33 -4.10 2.98 -7.95
CA VAL A 33 -4.80 1.96 -7.18
C VAL A 33 -3.95 0.69 -7.17
N ILE A 34 -3.55 0.24 -6.00
CA ILE A 34 -2.75 -0.98 -5.86
C ILE A 34 -3.55 -2.14 -5.29
N GLY A 35 -4.76 -1.91 -4.83
CA GLY A 35 -5.63 -2.99 -4.37
C GLY A 35 -6.99 -2.48 -3.97
N VAL A 36 -8.02 -3.32 -4.13
CA VAL A 36 -9.37 -3.05 -3.66
C VAL A 36 -9.81 -4.31 -2.93
N PHE A 37 -10.24 -4.17 -1.68
CA PHE A 37 -10.55 -5.31 -0.84
C PHE A 37 -11.92 -5.16 -0.19
N ASP A 38 -12.55 -6.29 0.08
CA ASP A 38 -13.88 -6.39 0.69
C ASP A 38 -14.94 -5.75 -0.20
N GLY A 39 -14.79 -5.92 -1.49
CA GLY A 39 -15.70 -5.39 -2.49
C GLY A 39 -14.98 -5.15 -3.79
N SER A 40 -15.54 -4.33 -4.64
CA SER A 40 -14.94 -4.01 -5.93
C SER A 40 -14.93 -2.50 -6.13
N ILE A 41 -14.22 -2.06 -7.15
CA ILE A 41 -14.09 -0.64 -7.42
C ILE A 41 -15.44 0.01 -7.70
N SER A 42 -16.42 -0.77 -8.15
CA SER A 42 -17.76 -0.22 -8.41
C SER A 42 -18.46 0.23 -7.14
N ALA A 43 -18.01 -0.20 -5.97
CA ALA A 43 -18.57 0.27 -4.70
C ALA A 43 -18.37 1.77 -4.51
N PHE A 44 -17.41 2.36 -5.22
CA PHE A 44 -17.12 3.78 -5.10
C PHE A 44 -17.94 4.63 -6.09
N ASP A 45 -18.66 4.01 -7.01
CA ASP A 45 -19.42 4.73 -8.03
C ASP A 45 -20.59 5.44 -7.37
N GLY A 46 -20.59 6.75 -7.41
CA GLY A 46 -21.66 7.56 -6.84
C GLY A 46 -21.73 7.52 -5.32
N ALA A 47 -20.76 6.91 -4.65
CA ALA A 47 -20.82 6.74 -3.22
C ALA A 47 -19.96 7.78 -2.50
N ASP A 48 -20.39 8.14 -1.29
CA ASP A 48 -19.54 8.96 -0.44
C ASP A 48 -18.42 8.08 0.09
N SER A 49 -17.23 8.59 0.13
CA SER A 49 -16.09 7.86 0.61
C SER A 49 -15.25 8.71 1.56
N THR A 50 -14.45 8.03 2.36
CA THR A 50 -13.54 8.69 3.31
C THR A 50 -12.12 8.30 2.96
N ALA A 51 -11.27 9.30 2.80
CA ALA A 51 -9.87 9.08 2.48
C ALA A 51 -9.02 9.23 3.73
N TYR A 52 -8.08 8.30 3.90
CA TYR A 52 -7.15 8.31 5.04
C TYR A 52 -5.74 8.37 4.46
N GLU A 53 -5.10 9.52 4.63
CA GLU A 53 -3.75 9.67 4.12
C GLU A 53 -2.77 8.86 4.95
N ALA A 54 -1.88 8.14 4.31
CA ALA A 54 -0.89 7.34 5.02
C ALA A 54 0.33 8.20 5.33
N PRO A 55 0.89 8.06 6.53
CA PRO A 55 2.10 8.83 6.88
C PRO A 55 3.33 8.41 6.08
N ASP A 56 3.31 7.19 5.52
CA ASP A 56 4.45 6.69 4.74
C ASP A 56 3.93 5.69 3.71
N PRO A 57 4.44 5.71 2.48
CA PRO A 57 3.97 4.80 1.44
C PRO A 57 4.20 3.32 1.74
N ALA A 58 5.09 3.00 2.69
CA ALA A 58 5.29 1.61 3.08
C ALA A 58 4.00 0.98 3.61
N LEU A 59 3.17 1.75 4.31
CA LEU A 59 2.01 1.20 4.99
C LEU A 59 0.93 0.71 4.04
N PRO A 60 0.43 1.52 3.09
CA PRO A 60 -0.60 0.99 2.19
C PRO A 60 -0.07 -0.11 1.29
N LEU A 61 1.19 -0.03 0.87
CA LEU A 61 1.79 -1.07 0.05
C LEU A 61 1.87 -2.39 0.83
N LEU A 62 2.38 -2.36 2.05
CA LEU A 62 2.50 -3.54 2.87
C LEU A 62 1.13 -4.15 3.17
N PHE A 63 0.15 -3.32 3.55
CA PHE A 63 -1.18 -3.83 3.88
C PHE A 63 -1.86 -4.43 2.65
N ALA A 64 -1.70 -3.83 1.47
CA ALA A 64 -2.25 -4.40 0.25
C ALA A 64 -1.61 -5.76 -0.04
N MET A 65 -0.32 -5.88 0.16
CA MET A 65 0.37 -7.14 -0.06
C MET A 65 -0.08 -8.22 0.92
N GLN A 66 -0.27 -7.86 2.18
CA GLN A 66 -0.73 -8.81 3.18
C GLN A 66 -2.15 -9.28 2.89
N GLU A 67 -3.02 -8.39 2.42
CA GLU A 67 -4.38 -8.76 2.08
C GLU A 67 -4.43 -9.68 0.86
N ARG A 68 -3.56 -9.47 -0.10
CA ARG A 68 -3.54 -10.34 -1.28
C ARG A 68 -2.94 -11.70 -0.97
N GLY A 69 -2.10 -11.78 0.06
CA GLY A 69 -1.46 -13.03 0.40
C GLY A 69 -0.16 -13.19 -0.34
N GLY A 70 -0.04 -14.06 -1.23
CA GLY A 70 1.20 -14.25 -1.96
C GLY A 70 1.82 -15.60 -1.68
N GLU A 71 3.05 -15.80 -2.15
CA GLU A 71 3.70 -17.09 -2.08
C GLU A 71 5.01 -17.00 -1.35
N VAL A 72 5.21 -17.89 -0.39
CA VAL A 72 6.46 -17.92 0.38
C VAL A 72 7.59 -18.36 -0.54
N ARG A 73 8.63 -17.55 -0.62
CA ARG A 73 9.80 -17.86 -1.42
C ARG A 73 10.93 -18.44 -0.60
N GLY A 74 10.99 -18.16 0.69
CA GLY A 74 12.00 -18.72 1.55
C GLY A 74 11.88 -18.23 2.96
N LYS A 75 12.49 -18.96 3.88
CA LYS A 75 12.64 -18.58 5.28
C LYS A 75 14.12 -18.61 5.61
N TYR A 76 14.56 -17.64 6.38
CA TYR A 76 15.98 -17.48 6.67
C TYR A 76 16.19 -17.09 8.12
N TYR A 77 17.33 -17.52 8.67
CA TYR A 77 17.70 -17.11 10.02
C TYR A 77 18.70 -15.96 9.89
N THR A 78 18.50 -14.90 10.63
CA THR A 78 19.29 -13.68 10.48
C THR A 78 20.78 -13.89 10.70
N ASP A 79 21.17 -14.85 11.56
CA ASP A 79 22.58 -15.12 11.79
C ASP A 79 23.24 -15.83 10.60
N ASP A 80 22.47 -16.61 9.86
CA ASP A 80 23.00 -17.31 8.69
C ASP A 80 22.96 -16.45 7.46
N THR A 81 21.88 -15.67 7.31
CA THR A 81 21.68 -14.84 6.13
C THR A 81 21.27 -13.45 6.61
N PRO A 82 22.22 -12.54 6.73
CA PRO A 82 21.90 -11.19 7.20
C PRO A 82 20.86 -10.50 6.32
N LEU A 83 20.01 -9.70 6.94
CA LEU A 83 18.93 -9.01 6.24
C LEU A 83 19.46 -8.18 5.08
N GLN A 84 20.61 -7.53 5.26
CA GLN A 84 21.19 -6.69 4.23
C GLN A 84 21.51 -7.48 2.95
N GLU A 85 21.93 -8.73 3.12
CA GLU A 85 22.29 -9.57 1.99
C GLU A 85 21.05 -9.91 1.15
N VAL A 86 19.96 -10.30 1.81
CA VAL A 86 18.73 -10.62 1.10
C VAL A 86 18.13 -9.36 0.50
N ASP A 87 18.18 -8.25 1.23
CA ASP A 87 17.69 -6.99 0.73
C ASP A 87 18.39 -6.60 -0.58
N GLN A 88 19.69 -6.77 -0.64
CA GLN A 88 20.43 -6.46 -1.85
C GLN A 88 20.00 -7.38 -3.00
N THR A 89 19.81 -8.65 -2.72
CA THR A 89 19.39 -9.61 -3.74
C THR A 89 17.98 -9.25 -4.28
N LEU A 90 17.07 -8.93 -3.39
CA LEU A 90 15.70 -8.59 -3.79
C LEU A 90 15.65 -7.28 -4.58
N THR A 91 16.42 -6.30 -4.15
CA THR A 91 16.50 -5.03 -4.83
C THR A 91 17.07 -5.21 -6.24
N ASP A 92 18.17 -5.93 -6.35
CA ASP A 92 18.83 -6.15 -7.63
C ASP A 92 17.96 -6.96 -8.58
N GLY A 93 17.14 -7.85 -8.04
CA GLY A 93 16.27 -8.69 -8.85
C GLY A 93 14.94 -8.07 -9.24
N GLY A 94 14.68 -6.83 -8.83
CA GLY A 94 13.42 -6.19 -9.15
C GLY A 94 12.22 -6.82 -8.46
N PHE A 95 12.39 -7.33 -7.25
CA PHE A 95 11.38 -8.10 -6.53
C PHE A 95 10.16 -7.27 -6.17
N THR A 96 8.99 -7.90 -6.21
CA THR A 96 7.74 -7.33 -5.69
C THR A 96 7.15 -8.31 -4.69
N GLY A 97 6.96 -7.85 -3.47
CA GLY A 97 6.50 -8.67 -2.36
C GLY A 97 6.97 -8.09 -1.05
N TYR A 98 7.06 -8.90 -0.02
CA TYR A 98 7.54 -8.38 1.26
C TYR A 98 8.31 -9.42 2.05
N LEU A 99 9.10 -8.89 2.98
CA LEU A 99 9.86 -9.68 3.92
C LEU A 99 9.27 -9.38 5.29
N GLU A 100 9.07 -10.41 6.08
CA GLU A 100 8.51 -10.28 7.43
C GLU A 100 9.43 -10.93 8.44
N LEU A 101 9.84 -10.18 9.45
CA LEU A 101 10.65 -10.67 10.54
C LEU A 101 9.81 -10.51 11.81
N SER A 102 9.15 -11.56 12.23
CA SER A 102 8.30 -11.53 13.42
C SER A 102 8.45 -12.79 14.26
N GLU A 103 8.93 -13.88 13.66
CA GLU A 103 9.04 -15.12 14.39
C GLU A 103 10.27 -15.11 15.28
N ASN A 104 10.07 -15.38 16.54
CA ASN A 104 11.12 -15.38 17.58
C ASN A 104 11.68 -13.98 17.86
N VAL A 105 10.95 -12.93 17.48
CA VAL A 105 11.34 -11.55 17.76
C VAL A 105 10.32 -10.96 18.72
N LEU A 106 10.77 -10.55 19.90
CA LEU A 106 9.88 -10.08 20.94
C LEU A 106 9.71 -8.56 20.95
N SER A 107 10.61 -7.84 20.30
CA SER A 107 10.58 -6.37 20.32
C SER A 107 9.53 -5.78 19.41
N GLY A 108 9.03 -6.53 18.45
CA GLY A 108 8.04 -6.01 17.51
C GLY A 108 7.98 -6.84 16.25
N ASP A 109 7.30 -6.31 15.25
CA ASP A 109 7.18 -6.93 13.94
C ASP A 109 7.83 -6.00 12.92
N TYR A 110 8.68 -6.57 12.07
CA TYR A 110 9.45 -5.79 11.13
C TYR A 110 9.16 -6.27 9.71
N TYR A 111 8.96 -5.33 8.81
CA TYR A 111 8.60 -5.63 7.44
C TYR A 111 9.41 -4.79 6.46
N VAL A 112 9.71 -5.35 5.30
CA VAL A 112 10.23 -4.57 4.20
C VAL A 112 9.38 -4.91 2.99
N ALA A 113 8.69 -3.93 2.43
CA ALA A 113 7.90 -4.12 1.22
C ALA A 113 8.76 -3.75 0.02
N TYR A 114 8.62 -4.51 -1.06
CA TYR A 114 9.38 -4.27 -2.28
C TYR A 114 8.41 -4.12 -3.44
N TYR A 115 8.61 -3.11 -4.25
CA TYR A 115 7.80 -2.91 -5.44
C TYR A 115 8.76 -2.63 -6.59
N GLY A 116 8.93 -3.62 -7.46
CA GLY A 116 9.87 -3.53 -8.56
C GLY A 116 11.31 -3.31 -8.08
N GLY A 117 11.67 -3.91 -6.96
CA GLY A 117 13.01 -3.78 -6.39
C GLY A 117 13.21 -2.57 -5.51
N ARG A 118 12.19 -1.72 -5.37
CA ARG A 118 12.28 -0.56 -4.50
C ARG A 118 11.81 -0.97 -3.11
N SER A 119 12.59 -0.69 -2.07
CA SER A 119 12.26 -1.16 -0.74
C SER A 119 11.67 -0.06 0.14
N LEU A 120 10.67 -0.43 0.93
CA LEU A 120 10.01 0.46 1.88
C LEU A 120 9.83 -0.33 3.17
N ALA A 121 10.55 0.05 4.21
CA ALA A 121 10.53 -0.68 5.47
C ALA A 121 9.55 -0.08 6.47
N ALA A 122 8.98 -0.93 7.31
CA ALA A 122 8.11 -0.52 8.40
C ALA A 122 8.31 -1.43 9.61
N ALA A 123 8.29 -0.86 10.79
CA ALA A 123 8.44 -1.61 12.03
C ALA A 123 7.35 -1.19 13.01
N PHE A 124 6.70 -2.19 13.60
CA PHE A 124 5.67 -1.99 14.62
C PHE A 124 6.26 -2.42 15.94
N ILE A 125 6.61 -1.45 16.79
CA ILE A 125 7.42 -1.69 17.97
C ILE A 125 6.57 -2.00 19.18
N GLY A 126 6.61 -3.26 19.56
CA GLY A 126 6.14 -3.73 20.86
C GLY A 126 4.78 -3.25 21.28
N ASN A 127 4.64 -3.02 22.57
CA ASN A 127 3.38 -2.60 23.15
C ASN A 127 3.18 -1.10 23.13
N GLU A 128 4.10 -0.36 22.54
CA GLU A 128 4.01 1.08 22.55
C GLU A 128 3.15 1.63 21.44
N GLY A 129 2.69 0.80 20.53
CA GLY A 129 1.92 1.23 19.38
C GLY A 129 2.74 2.14 18.47
N ARG A 130 4.06 2.05 18.55
CA ARG A 130 4.94 2.92 17.81
C ARG A 130 5.22 2.32 16.43
N VAL A 131 5.09 3.13 15.40
CA VAL A 131 5.38 2.72 14.04
C VAL A 131 6.58 3.52 13.56
N VAL A 132 7.58 2.82 13.04
CA VAL A 132 8.78 3.43 12.48
C VAL A 132 8.85 3.02 11.02
N THR A 133 9.27 3.91 10.14
CA THR A 133 9.37 3.59 8.71
C THR A 133 10.72 4.02 8.17
N GLY A 134 11.01 3.63 6.94
CA GLY A 134 12.21 4.06 6.24
C GLY A 134 13.48 3.42 6.76
N ARG A 135 14.57 4.14 6.64
CA ARG A 135 15.88 3.62 6.99
C ARG A 135 15.97 3.19 8.44
N GLU A 136 15.36 3.96 9.33
CA GLU A 136 15.37 3.62 10.75
C GLU A 136 14.71 2.25 10.98
N ALA A 137 13.58 1.99 10.32
CA ALA A 137 12.90 0.70 10.46
C ALA A 137 13.77 -0.44 9.93
N PHE A 138 14.42 -0.21 8.80
CA PHE A 138 15.29 -1.23 8.23
C PHE A 138 16.47 -1.53 9.16
N ASP A 139 17.09 -0.50 9.72
CA ASP A 139 18.24 -0.69 10.60
C ASP A 139 17.83 -1.43 11.86
N LEU A 140 16.65 -1.13 12.40
CA LEU A 140 16.16 -1.86 13.58
C LEU A 140 15.95 -3.34 13.23
N ALA A 141 15.35 -3.63 12.07
CA ALA A 141 15.14 -5.00 11.66
C ALA A 141 16.46 -5.72 11.45
N ALA A 142 17.44 -5.07 10.87
CA ALA A 142 18.73 -5.68 10.59
C ALA A 142 19.50 -6.03 11.86
N ASP A 143 19.20 -5.34 12.97
CA ASP A 143 19.86 -5.62 14.24
C ASP A 143 19.16 -6.71 15.04
N GLU A 144 17.99 -7.16 14.63
CA GLU A 144 17.27 -8.20 15.36
C GLU A 144 17.76 -9.59 14.99
N VAL A 145 17.55 -10.52 15.90
CA VAL A 145 17.88 -11.93 15.66
C VAL A 145 16.58 -12.69 15.61
N GLY A 146 16.34 -13.41 14.54
CA GLY A 146 15.11 -14.17 14.38
C GLY A 146 15.01 -14.78 13.01
N ILE A 147 13.84 -15.30 12.70
CA ILE A 147 13.56 -15.91 11.42
C ILE A 147 12.70 -14.97 10.60
N TYR A 148 13.09 -14.73 9.37
CA TYR A 148 12.29 -13.91 8.48
C TYR A 148 11.86 -14.69 7.25
N GLU A 149 10.73 -14.30 6.71
CA GLU A 149 10.11 -14.97 5.58
C GLU A 149 10.02 -13.99 4.43
N VAL A 150 10.37 -14.45 3.23
CA VAL A 150 10.23 -13.65 2.02
C VAL A 150 9.03 -14.17 1.25
N ARG A 151 8.12 -13.29 0.90
CA ARG A 151 6.89 -13.67 0.22
C ARG A 151 6.70 -12.81 -1.02
N SER A 152 6.54 -13.44 -2.17
CA SER A 152 6.27 -12.70 -3.40
C SER A 152 4.77 -12.43 -3.49
N VAL A 153 4.41 -11.23 -3.93
CA VAL A 153 3.01 -10.83 -4.06
C VAL A 153 2.86 -10.07 -5.37
N ASP A 154 1.88 -10.46 -6.17
CA ASP A 154 1.59 -9.74 -7.39
C ASP A 154 0.77 -8.51 -7.05
N ILE A 155 1.28 -7.35 -7.41
CA ILE A 155 0.55 -6.10 -7.25
C ILE A 155 0.24 -5.58 -8.64
N GLU A 156 -1.05 -5.43 -8.92
CA GLU A 156 -1.48 -4.90 -10.20
C GLU A 156 -2.00 -3.50 -10.00
N VAL A 157 -1.43 -2.56 -10.73
CA VAL A 157 -1.91 -1.19 -10.69
C VAL A 157 -3.16 -1.12 -11.56
N SER A 158 -4.26 -0.69 -10.95
CA SER A 158 -5.52 -0.56 -11.69
C SER A 158 -5.78 0.89 -11.99
N GLU A 159 -6.44 1.13 -13.10
CA GLU A 159 -6.84 2.49 -13.45
C GLU A 159 -8.22 2.75 -12.90
N LEU A 160 -8.46 3.98 -12.49
CA LEU A 160 -9.78 4.37 -12.03
C LEU A 160 -10.72 4.46 -13.22
N PRO A 161 -11.99 4.07 -13.04
CA PRO A 161 -12.98 4.29 -14.09
C PRO A 161 -13.17 5.78 -14.33
N GLU A 162 -13.63 6.12 -15.53
CA GLU A 162 -13.91 7.50 -15.83
C GLU A 162 -15.13 7.95 -15.03
N PRO A 163 -15.11 9.17 -14.48
CA PRO A 163 -16.28 9.65 -13.72
C PRO A 163 -17.49 9.73 -14.62
N SER A 164 -18.67 9.43 -14.04
CA SER A 164 -19.90 9.59 -14.79
C SER A 164 -20.18 11.07 -14.91
N GLN A 165 -21.13 11.40 -15.78
CA GLN A 165 -21.51 12.79 -15.95
C GLN A 165 -22.07 13.36 -14.67
N ASP A 166 -22.78 12.56 -13.90
CA ASP A 166 -23.32 13.01 -12.63
C ASP A 166 -22.20 13.27 -11.63
N ASP A 167 -21.19 12.42 -11.59
CA ASP A 167 -20.07 12.61 -10.70
C ASP A 167 -19.30 13.88 -11.05
N VAL A 168 -19.10 14.13 -12.32
CA VAL A 168 -18.40 15.31 -12.75
C VAL A 168 -19.17 16.56 -12.34
N ALA A 169 -20.46 16.57 -12.54
CA ALA A 169 -21.28 17.70 -12.17
C ALA A 169 -21.23 17.94 -10.67
N THR A 170 -21.26 16.88 -9.88
CA THR A 170 -21.19 17.02 -8.43
C THR A 170 -19.82 17.52 -8.00
N ALA A 171 -18.78 17.01 -8.60
CA ALA A 171 -17.44 17.37 -8.19
C ALA A 171 -17.11 18.82 -8.50
N THR A 172 -17.53 19.31 -9.65
CA THR A 172 -17.24 20.68 -10.04
C THR A 172 -18.28 21.63 -9.55
N GLY A 173 -19.45 21.20 -9.28
CA GLY A 173 -20.57 22.05 -8.95
C GLY A 173 -20.89 22.93 -10.09
N ALA A 174 -20.31 22.80 -11.18
CA ALA A 174 -20.49 23.72 -12.22
C ALA A 174 -21.38 23.19 -13.22
N VAL A 175 -22.44 23.67 -13.26
CA VAL A 175 -23.35 23.29 -14.21
C VAL A 175 -22.95 23.75 -15.51
N ASP A 176 -22.20 24.77 -15.57
CA ASP A 176 -21.89 25.29 -16.85
C ASP A 176 -21.04 24.37 -17.63
N VAL A 177 -20.44 23.43 -17.02
CA VAL A 177 -19.70 22.50 -17.78
C VAL A 177 -20.54 21.85 -18.80
N ALA A 178 -21.73 21.66 -18.47
CA ALA A 178 -22.60 20.98 -19.36
C ALA A 178 -22.92 21.80 -20.55
N GLU A 179 -22.81 23.04 -20.46
CA GLU A 179 -23.24 23.79 -21.56
C GLU A 179 -22.21 23.95 -22.51
N THR A 180 -21.06 23.56 -22.34
CA THR A 180 -20.24 23.78 -23.38
C THR A 180 -20.20 22.72 -24.28
N PRO A 181 -20.80 22.08 -24.64
CA PRO A 181 -20.75 21.08 -25.48
C PRO A 181 -20.63 21.49 -26.77
N ASP A 182 -20.54 21.66 -27.37
CA ASP A 182 -20.51 21.96 -28.64
C ASP A 182 -19.64 22.37 -29.00
#